data_f5ddda13b6d044cecae3247812683636
#
_entry.id   f5ddda13b6d044cecae3247812683636
#
_cell.length_a   1.000
_cell.length_b   1.000
_cell.length_c   1.000
_cell.angle_alpha   90.00
_cell.angle_beta   90.00
_cell.angle_gamma   90.00
#
_symmetry.space_group_name_H-M   'P 1'
#
loop_
_entity.id
_entity.type
_entity.pdbx_description
1 polymer ?
#
loop_
_entity_poly.entity_id
_entity_poly.type
_entity_poly.pdbx_seq_one_letter_code
_entity_poly.pdbx_strand_id
1 'polypeptide(L)'
;MSTPTSFEHADVVEPRHRFPEIQFGGSAWDLSHLDAFAIRFDPGVGHEIDIVILFSCHCFTHSLQYDGRPVDEIPEEEIYDDGLERRVLCEDRYALSRVHLRQIISQLHSATIRFGEERGQNFFTTKCIDDDGAGAIYTIFFEVTKDKKRPKRMLLHVQSAYRQVELKKRLRNAGKIRFATLVRAAYEGRIVHQ
;
A
#
# COMPACT_ATOMS: atom_id res chain seq x y z
N MET A 1 15.66 17.30 11.48
CA MET A 1 14.78 16.57 10.53
C MET A 1 13.49 17.36 10.47
N SER A 2 13.14 17.91 9.29
CA SER A 2 11.88 18.62 9.11
C SER A 2 10.71 17.62 9.22
N THR A 3 9.63 18.06 9.85
CA THR A 3 8.39 17.28 9.88
C THR A 3 7.86 17.15 8.46
N PRO A 4 7.54 15.94 7.98
CA PRO A 4 7.04 15.79 6.62
C PRO A 4 5.67 16.45 6.50
N THR A 5 5.44 17.07 5.36
CA THR A 5 4.16 17.65 5.01
C THR A 5 3.38 16.66 4.14
N SER A 6 2.18 16.31 4.55
CA SER A 6 1.23 15.56 3.73
C SER A 6 0.34 16.55 2.99
N PHE A 7 0.11 16.32 1.70
CA PHE A 7 -0.76 17.18 0.89
C PHE A 7 -1.48 16.39 -0.20
N GLU A 8 -2.66 16.88 -0.53
CA GLU A 8 -3.46 16.43 -1.66
C GLU A 8 -3.32 17.49 -2.75
N HIS A 9 -2.67 17.13 -3.86
CA HIS A 9 -2.49 18.04 -4.97
C HIS A 9 -3.25 17.53 -6.18
N ALA A 10 -4.15 18.35 -6.72
CA ALA A 10 -4.90 18.03 -7.93
C ALA A 10 -4.00 17.65 -9.11
N ASP A 11 -2.82 18.28 -9.21
CA ASP A 11 -1.83 18.02 -10.26
C ASP A 11 -1.10 16.68 -10.12
N VAL A 12 -1.24 16.02 -8.97
CA VAL A 12 -0.56 14.76 -8.65
C VAL A 12 -1.47 13.57 -8.89
N VAL A 13 -2.78 13.78 -8.81
CA VAL A 13 -3.79 12.73 -8.85
C VAL A 13 -4.41 12.69 -10.25
N GLU A 14 -4.02 11.73 -11.06
CA GLU A 14 -4.74 11.41 -12.29
C GLU A 14 -6.04 10.67 -11.93
N PRO A 15 -7.15 10.84 -12.68
CA PRO A 15 -8.45 10.19 -12.40
C PRO A 15 -8.36 8.66 -12.24
N ARG A 16 -7.46 8.02 -12.97
CA ARG A 16 -7.19 6.56 -12.89
C ARG A 16 -6.63 6.09 -11.54
N HIS A 17 -6.18 7.00 -10.69
CA HIS A 17 -5.70 6.70 -9.33
C HIS A 17 -6.78 6.96 -8.26
N ARG A 18 -8.02 7.01 -8.67
CA ARG A 18 -9.20 7.07 -7.81
C ARG A 18 -10.08 5.86 -8.07
N PHE A 19 -10.61 5.30 -7.01
CA PHE A 19 -11.59 4.22 -7.11
C PHE A 19 -13.01 4.82 -7.08
N PRO A 20 -13.93 4.34 -7.93
CA PRO A 20 -15.33 4.72 -7.83
C PRO A 20 -15.93 4.15 -6.54
N GLU A 21 -17.05 4.69 -6.10
CA GLU A 21 -17.89 4.07 -5.09
C GLU A 21 -18.36 2.69 -5.57
N ILE A 22 -18.35 1.71 -4.70
CA ILE A 22 -18.75 0.33 -5.00
C ILE A 22 -19.95 -0.04 -4.15
N GLN A 23 -20.94 -0.72 -4.75
CA GLN A 23 -22.04 -1.33 -4.01
C GLN A 23 -21.66 -2.76 -3.64
N PHE A 24 -21.68 -3.10 -2.35
CA PHE A 24 -21.40 -4.43 -1.87
C PHE A 24 -22.23 -4.76 -0.63
N GLY A 25 -22.87 -5.93 -0.61
CA GLY A 25 -23.68 -6.38 0.54
C GLY A 25 -24.81 -5.42 0.93
N GLY A 26 -25.38 -4.68 -0.03
CA GLY A 26 -26.41 -3.67 0.22
C GLY A 26 -25.90 -2.36 0.81
N SER A 27 -24.59 -2.15 0.87
CA SER A 27 -23.93 -0.95 1.38
C SER A 27 -23.05 -0.30 0.32
N ALA A 28 -22.98 1.04 0.33
CA ALA A 28 -22.04 1.78 -0.50
C ALA A 28 -20.66 1.84 0.19
N TRP A 29 -19.62 1.40 -0.51
CA TRP A 29 -18.24 1.50 -0.06
C TRP A 29 -17.61 2.77 -0.63
N ASP A 30 -17.35 3.73 0.24
CA ASP A 30 -16.55 4.91 -0.09
C ASP A 30 -15.06 4.53 -0.05
N LEU A 31 -14.41 4.57 -1.20
CA LEU A 31 -12.99 4.27 -1.38
C LEU A 31 -12.10 5.52 -1.41
N SER A 32 -12.61 6.70 -1.07
CA SER A 32 -11.85 7.97 -1.08
C SER A 32 -10.61 7.94 -0.18
N HIS A 33 -10.60 7.10 0.86
CA HIS A 33 -9.41 6.88 1.69
C HIS A 33 -8.22 6.26 0.91
N LEU A 34 -8.47 5.69 -0.27
CA LEU A 34 -7.47 5.16 -1.21
C LEU A 34 -7.16 6.12 -2.36
N ASP A 35 -7.72 7.32 -2.36
CA ASP A 35 -7.33 8.37 -3.29
C ASP A 35 -5.84 8.68 -3.11
N ALA A 36 -5.13 8.86 -4.23
CA ALA A 36 -3.73 9.18 -4.21
C ALA A 36 -3.45 10.47 -3.44
N PHE A 37 -2.36 10.49 -2.70
CA PHE A 37 -1.87 11.66 -2.00
C PHE A 37 -0.33 11.71 -2.06
N ALA A 38 0.28 12.76 -1.56
CA ALA A 38 1.72 12.87 -1.52
C ALA A 38 2.23 13.20 -0.11
N ILE A 39 3.43 12.72 0.19
CA ILE A 39 4.23 13.16 1.34
C ILE A 39 5.50 13.83 0.82
N ARG A 40 5.96 14.86 1.51
CA ARG A 40 7.18 15.60 1.18
C ARG A 40 8.13 15.58 2.35
N PHE A 41 9.37 15.17 2.11
CA PHE A 41 10.46 15.23 3.09
C PHE A 41 11.82 15.07 2.41
N ASP A 42 12.91 15.41 3.11
CA ASP A 42 14.28 15.13 2.64
C ASP A 42 14.74 13.75 3.15
N PRO A 43 14.92 12.76 2.27
CA PRO A 43 15.43 11.44 2.64
C PRO A 43 16.96 11.43 2.86
N GLY A 44 17.60 12.58 2.93
CA GLY A 44 19.04 12.76 3.07
C GLY A 44 19.76 13.02 1.74
N VAL A 45 19.06 13.63 0.78
CA VAL A 45 19.63 14.07 -0.52
C VAL A 45 19.89 15.59 -0.57
N GLY A 46 19.66 16.29 0.54
CA GLY A 46 19.92 17.72 0.69
C GLY A 46 18.78 18.63 0.18
N HIS A 47 17.66 18.05 -0.23
CA HIS A 47 16.44 18.77 -0.58
C HIS A 47 15.21 17.88 -0.39
N GLU A 48 14.05 18.50 -0.26
CA GLU A 48 12.79 17.77 -0.18
C GLU A 48 12.41 17.17 -1.54
N ILE A 49 11.82 15.99 -1.49
CA ILE A 49 11.23 15.31 -2.63
C ILE A 49 9.78 14.94 -2.34
N ASP A 50 8.98 14.88 -3.40
CA ASP A 50 7.60 14.44 -3.33
C ASP A 50 7.53 12.92 -3.54
N ILE A 51 6.82 12.23 -2.67
CA ILE A 51 6.50 10.82 -2.83
C ILE A 51 4.99 10.72 -3.00
N VAL A 52 4.57 10.38 -4.20
CA VAL A 52 3.16 10.15 -4.51
C VAL A 52 2.80 8.72 -4.14
N ILE A 53 1.76 8.60 -3.35
CA ILE A 53 1.23 7.33 -2.87
C ILE A 53 0.09 6.90 -3.77
N LEU A 54 0.20 5.71 -4.32
CA LEU A 54 -0.81 5.07 -5.16
C LEU A 54 -1.23 3.75 -4.51
N PHE A 55 -2.51 3.43 -4.57
CA PHE A 55 -3.05 2.20 -4.03
C PHE A 55 -3.56 1.28 -5.13
N SER A 56 -3.40 -0.03 -4.97
CA SER A 56 -4.02 -1.03 -5.83
C SER A 56 -5.36 -1.49 -5.26
N CYS A 57 -6.20 -2.10 -6.10
CA CYS A 57 -7.45 -2.72 -5.68
C CYS A 57 -7.24 -3.87 -4.66
N HIS A 58 -6.03 -4.40 -4.53
CA HIS A 58 -5.72 -5.43 -3.53
C HIS A 58 -5.81 -4.93 -2.07
N CYS A 59 -6.00 -3.62 -1.86
CA CYS A 59 -6.25 -3.06 -0.55
C CYS A 59 -7.68 -3.29 -0.04
N PHE A 60 -8.62 -3.64 -0.93
CA PHE A 60 -10.03 -3.92 -0.59
C PHE A 60 -10.59 -5.18 -1.28
N THR A 61 -9.75 -5.91 -2.03
CA THR A 61 -10.13 -7.16 -2.70
C THR A 61 -9.15 -8.28 -2.38
N HIS A 62 -9.55 -9.53 -2.62
CA HIS A 62 -8.63 -10.67 -2.65
C HIS A 62 -8.72 -11.43 -3.98
N SER A 63 -7.74 -12.29 -4.26
CA SER A 63 -7.75 -13.13 -5.46
C SER A 63 -8.85 -14.17 -5.39
N LEU A 64 -9.50 -14.46 -6.53
CA LEU A 64 -10.50 -15.51 -6.69
C LEU A 64 -10.07 -16.86 -6.08
N GLN A 65 -8.80 -17.23 -6.25
CA GLN A 65 -8.25 -18.49 -5.68
C GLN A 65 -8.19 -18.55 -4.14
N TYR A 66 -8.33 -17.41 -3.46
CA TYR A 66 -8.30 -17.32 -2.00
C TYR A 66 -9.67 -17.08 -1.39
N ASP A 67 -10.73 -17.09 -2.20
CA ASP A 67 -12.10 -16.91 -1.72
C ASP A 67 -12.61 -18.12 -0.93
N GLY A 68 -12.18 -19.32 -1.33
CA GLY A 68 -12.61 -20.57 -0.74
C GLY A 68 -13.87 -21.18 -1.38
N ARG A 69 -14.61 -20.40 -2.18
CA ARG A 69 -15.74 -20.88 -3.02
C ARG A 69 -15.21 -21.25 -4.42
N PRO A 70 -15.89 -22.19 -5.12
CA PRO A 70 -15.71 -22.35 -6.56
C PRO A 70 -15.93 -21.04 -7.31
N VAL A 71 -15.13 -20.75 -8.35
CA VAL A 71 -15.18 -19.45 -9.05
C VAL A 71 -16.55 -19.18 -9.66
N ASP A 72 -17.22 -20.23 -10.14
CA ASP A 72 -18.56 -20.19 -10.74
C ASP A 72 -19.71 -19.99 -9.70
N GLU A 73 -19.40 -20.15 -8.42
CA GLU A 73 -20.34 -19.88 -7.32
C GLU A 73 -20.19 -18.48 -6.73
N ILE A 74 -19.17 -17.70 -7.16
CA ILE A 74 -18.97 -16.32 -6.68
C ILE A 74 -19.92 -15.39 -7.45
N PRO A 75 -20.85 -14.68 -6.77
CA PRO A 75 -21.76 -13.76 -7.45
C PRO A 75 -20.99 -12.65 -8.20
N GLU A 76 -21.48 -12.28 -9.36
CA GLU A 76 -20.83 -11.26 -10.20
C GLU A 76 -20.79 -9.88 -9.51
N GLU A 77 -21.78 -9.56 -8.67
CA GLU A 77 -21.82 -8.35 -7.85
C GLU A 77 -20.74 -8.30 -6.75
N GLU A 78 -20.09 -9.43 -6.44
CA GLU A 78 -18.95 -9.50 -5.54
C GLU A 78 -17.60 -9.39 -6.29
N ILE A 79 -17.62 -9.35 -7.62
CA ILE A 79 -16.42 -9.25 -8.45
C ILE A 79 -16.08 -7.79 -8.75
N TYR A 80 -14.88 -7.41 -8.41
CA TYR A 80 -14.26 -6.17 -8.86
C TYR A 80 -13.36 -6.45 -10.08
N ASP A 81 -13.61 -5.73 -11.16
CA ASP A 81 -12.82 -5.81 -12.39
C ASP A 81 -12.20 -4.42 -12.68
N ASP A 82 -10.88 -4.33 -12.69
CA ASP A 82 -10.17 -3.09 -13.03
C ASP A 82 -9.69 -3.04 -14.48
N GLY A 83 -10.12 -4.01 -15.30
CA GLY A 83 -9.72 -4.19 -16.69
C GLY A 83 -8.40 -4.92 -16.88
N LEU A 84 -7.69 -5.25 -15.80
CA LEU A 84 -6.45 -6.03 -15.80
C LEU A 84 -6.65 -7.39 -15.13
N GLU A 85 -7.39 -7.41 -14.03
CA GLU A 85 -7.69 -8.63 -13.27
C GLU A 85 -9.09 -8.56 -12.63
N ARG A 86 -9.66 -9.74 -12.43
CA ARG A 86 -10.92 -9.92 -11.71
C ARG A 86 -10.62 -10.43 -10.29
N ARG A 87 -11.23 -9.79 -9.30
CA ARG A 87 -10.96 -10.06 -7.88
C ARG A 87 -12.26 -10.03 -7.09
N VAL A 88 -12.27 -10.66 -5.91
CA VAL A 88 -13.42 -10.65 -5.03
C VAL A 88 -13.34 -9.49 -4.05
N LEU A 89 -14.40 -8.74 -3.88
CA LEU A 89 -14.54 -7.71 -2.85
C LEU A 89 -14.39 -8.35 -1.45
N CYS A 90 -13.67 -7.69 -0.56
CA CYS A 90 -13.31 -8.24 0.75
C CYS A 90 -13.59 -7.21 1.85
N GLU A 91 -14.63 -7.45 2.64
CA GLU A 91 -15.06 -6.55 3.70
C GLU A 91 -13.97 -6.30 4.75
N ASP A 92 -13.26 -7.36 5.19
CA ASP A 92 -12.16 -7.24 6.15
C ASP A 92 -11.04 -6.33 5.63
N ARG A 93 -10.64 -6.48 4.36
CA ARG A 93 -9.63 -5.61 3.75
C ARG A 93 -10.13 -4.18 3.61
N TYR A 94 -11.37 -3.98 3.18
CA TYR A 94 -11.97 -2.65 3.08
C TYR A 94 -11.99 -1.95 4.44
N ALA A 95 -12.52 -2.60 5.47
CA ALA A 95 -12.61 -2.04 6.82
C ALA A 95 -11.23 -1.66 7.38
N LEU A 96 -10.24 -2.57 7.28
CA LEU A 96 -8.88 -2.32 7.75
C LEU A 96 -8.18 -1.22 6.96
N SER A 97 -8.34 -1.18 5.64
CA SER A 97 -7.75 -0.12 4.82
C SER A 97 -8.30 1.25 5.19
N ARG A 98 -9.60 1.35 5.41
CA ARG A 98 -10.28 2.57 5.80
C ARG A 98 -9.79 3.12 7.14
N VAL A 99 -9.58 2.24 8.12
CA VAL A 99 -9.15 2.64 9.47
C VAL A 99 -7.65 2.92 9.55
N HIS A 100 -6.81 2.10 8.91
CA HIS A 100 -5.39 2.08 9.23
C HIS A 100 -4.46 2.51 8.10
N LEU A 101 -4.81 2.21 6.83
CA LEU A 101 -3.83 2.21 5.75
C LEU A 101 -3.22 3.59 5.51
N ARG A 102 -4.04 4.62 5.32
CA ARG A 102 -3.58 5.98 5.03
C ARG A 102 -2.71 6.55 6.16
N GLN A 103 -3.09 6.30 7.42
CA GLN A 103 -2.33 6.73 8.58
C GLN A 103 -0.94 6.08 8.64
N ILE A 104 -0.86 4.76 8.41
CA ILE A 104 0.42 4.05 8.45
C ILE A 104 1.34 4.54 7.33
N ILE A 105 0.82 4.69 6.12
CA ILE A 105 1.60 5.14 4.96
C ILE A 105 2.12 6.57 5.16
N SER A 106 1.33 7.49 5.70
CA SER A 106 1.78 8.86 5.95
C SER A 106 2.91 8.95 7.00
N GLN A 107 3.05 7.95 7.86
CA GLN A 107 4.10 7.87 8.89
C GLN A 107 5.36 7.10 8.43
N LEU A 108 5.38 6.56 7.22
CA LEU A 108 6.52 5.76 6.72
C LEU A 108 7.86 6.51 6.73
N HIS A 109 7.86 7.83 6.56
CA HIS A 109 9.07 8.65 6.53
C HIS A 109 10.00 8.43 7.74
N SER A 110 9.46 8.08 8.91
CA SER A 110 10.19 7.77 10.14
C SER A 110 10.30 6.27 10.42
N ALA A 111 9.67 5.43 9.62
CA ALA A 111 9.55 4.00 9.90
C ALA A 111 10.78 3.20 9.49
N THR A 112 10.96 2.07 10.17
CA THR A 112 11.79 0.96 9.72
C THR A 112 10.89 -0.05 9.01
N ILE A 113 11.25 -0.39 7.80
CA ILE A 113 10.53 -1.32 6.93
C ILE A 113 11.35 -2.59 6.72
N ARG A 114 10.76 -3.59 6.08
CA ARG A 114 11.41 -4.87 5.81
C ARG A 114 11.37 -5.20 4.32
N PHE A 115 12.31 -6.03 3.87
CA PHE A 115 12.31 -6.59 2.52
C PHE A 115 11.18 -7.62 2.36
N GLY A 116 10.37 -7.50 1.32
CA GLY A 116 9.25 -8.42 1.04
C GLY A 116 9.68 -9.68 0.30
N GLU A 117 10.60 -9.55 -0.65
CA GLU A 117 11.10 -10.63 -1.50
C GLU A 117 12.61 -10.56 -1.71
N GLU A 118 13.22 -11.73 -2.00
CA GLU A 118 14.66 -11.83 -2.18
C GLU A 118 15.16 -11.19 -3.49
N ARG A 119 14.28 -11.08 -4.51
CA ARG A 119 14.66 -10.63 -5.87
C ARG A 119 13.89 -9.41 -6.37
N GLY A 120 13.11 -8.75 -5.54
CA GLY A 120 12.27 -7.62 -5.94
C GLY A 120 12.55 -6.37 -5.12
N GLN A 121 12.18 -5.22 -5.65
CA GLN A 121 12.11 -3.96 -4.92
C GLN A 121 10.80 -3.87 -4.11
N ASN A 122 10.37 -5.01 -3.55
CA ASN A 122 9.16 -5.11 -2.75
C ASN A 122 9.52 -5.02 -1.27
N PHE A 123 8.82 -4.15 -0.57
CA PHE A 123 9.04 -3.88 0.85
C PHE A 123 7.72 -4.00 1.60
N PHE A 124 7.79 -4.22 2.90
CA PHE A 124 6.59 -4.23 3.71
C PHE A 124 6.80 -3.58 5.07
N THR A 125 5.70 -3.11 5.63
CA THR A 125 5.58 -2.68 7.01
C THR A 125 4.41 -3.40 7.67
N THR A 126 4.41 -3.45 8.99
CA THR A 126 3.37 -4.11 9.78
C THR A 126 2.91 -3.23 10.92
N LYS A 127 1.63 -3.33 11.27
CA LYS A 127 1.05 -2.78 12.49
C LYS A 127 0.31 -3.90 13.22
N CYS A 128 0.57 -4.06 14.52
CA CYS A 128 -0.29 -4.91 15.34
C CYS A 128 -1.66 -4.24 15.45
N ILE A 129 -2.70 -4.99 15.20
CA ILE A 129 -4.09 -4.58 15.36
C ILE A 129 -4.71 -5.55 16.36
N ASP A 130 -5.32 -5.00 17.38
CA ASP A 130 -5.85 -5.79 18.52
C ASP A 130 -7.34 -5.50 18.70
N ASP A 131 -8.04 -5.33 17.59
CA ASP A 131 -9.45 -4.95 17.61
C ASP A 131 -10.34 -6.03 18.27
N ASP A 132 -9.86 -7.28 18.34
CA ASP A 132 -10.62 -8.43 18.87
C ASP A 132 -9.84 -9.20 19.96
N GLY A 133 -8.72 -8.68 20.48
CA GLY A 133 -7.85 -9.40 21.43
C GLY A 133 -7.08 -10.59 20.81
N ALA A 134 -7.13 -10.75 19.48
CA ALA A 134 -6.50 -11.87 18.77
C ALA A 134 -5.07 -11.57 18.29
N GLY A 135 -4.54 -10.36 18.54
CA GLY A 135 -3.16 -10.01 18.21
C GLY A 135 -2.83 -10.08 16.72
N ALA A 136 -3.77 -9.78 15.84
CA ALA A 136 -3.55 -9.84 14.41
C ALA A 136 -2.58 -8.77 13.90
N ILE A 137 -1.95 -9.05 12.75
CA ILE A 137 -0.95 -8.18 12.14
C ILE A 137 -1.48 -7.66 10.81
N TYR A 138 -1.66 -6.35 10.70
CA TYR A 138 -1.93 -5.71 9.42
C TYR A 138 -0.61 -5.51 8.68
N THR A 139 -0.47 -6.15 7.52
CA THR A 139 0.74 -6.13 6.72
C THR A 139 0.49 -5.40 5.41
N ILE A 140 1.34 -4.44 5.08
CA ILE A 140 1.23 -3.58 3.91
C ILE A 140 2.46 -3.79 3.05
N PHE A 141 2.27 -4.26 1.81
CA PHE A 141 3.31 -4.46 0.81
C PHE A 141 3.32 -3.30 -0.18
N PHE A 142 4.52 -2.82 -0.51
CA PHE A 142 4.68 -1.68 -1.41
C PHE A 142 6.03 -1.73 -2.13
N GLU A 143 6.11 -0.98 -3.21
CA GLU A 143 7.36 -0.67 -3.91
C GLU A 143 7.58 0.84 -3.97
N VAL A 144 8.84 1.24 -4.14
CA VAL A 144 9.22 2.65 -4.33
C VAL A 144 10.02 2.76 -5.60
N THR A 145 9.54 3.58 -6.54
CA THR A 145 10.17 3.78 -7.84
C THR A 145 10.32 5.26 -8.17
N LYS A 146 11.26 5.58 -9.06
CA LYS A 146 11.41 6.94 -9.58
C LYS A 146 10.31 7.26 -10.58
N ASP A 147 9.70 8.44 -10.46
CA ASP A 147 8.79 8.89 -11.50
C ASP A 147 9.56 9.28 -12.76
N LYS A 148 9.33 8.55 -13.84
CA LYS A 148 9.99 8.79 -15.12
C LYS A 148 9.61 10.13 -15.75
N LYS A 149 8.45 10.71 -15.40
CA LYS A 149 7.94 11.95 -15.94
C LYS A 149 8.38 13.20 -15.15
N ARG A 150 8.73 13.03 -13.87
CA ARG A 150 9.06 14.15 -12.95
C ARG A 150 10.29 13.80 -12.11
N PRO A 151 11.49 14.31 -12.44
CA PRO A 151 12.77 13.87 -11.85
C PRO A 151 12.91 14.01 -10.33
N LYS A 152 12.18 14.95 -9.72
CA LYS A 152 12.20 15.16 -8.26
C LYS A 152 11.06 14.45 -7.52
N ARG A 153 10.35 13.55 -8.19
CA ARG A 153 9.20 12.84 -7.64
C ARG A 153 9.45 11.34 -7.60
N MET A 154 9.04 10.72 -6.52
CA MET A 154 9.02 9.27 -6.35
C MET A 154 7.57 8.79 -6.35
N LEU A 155 7.38 7.54 -6.71
CA LEU A 155 6.10 6.84 -6.63
C LEU A 155 6.24 5.73 -5.57
N LEU A 156 5.34 5.71 -4.61
CA LEU A 156 5.14 4.58 -3.71
C LEU A 156 3.84 3.90 -4.10
N HIS A 157 3.93 2.69 -4.61
CA HIS A 157 2.78 1.89 -4.98
C HIS A 157 2.49 0.85 -3.90
N VAL A 158 1.40 1.02 -3.19
CA VAL A 158 0.89 0.02 -2.24
C VAL A 158 0.26 -1.10 -3.05
N GLN A 159 0.95 -2.23 -3.11
CA GLN A 159 0.57 -3.38 -3.92
C GLN A 159 -0.51 -4.22 -3.26
N SER A 160 -0.48 -4.36 -1.93
CA SER A 160 -1.53 -5.03 -1.16
C SER A 160 -1.46 -4.69 0.32
N ALA A 161 -2.60 -4.79 1.01
CA ALA A 161 -2.68 -4.64 2.44
C ALA A 161 -3.74 -5.57 3.01
N TYR A 162 -3.36 -6.40 4.03
CA TYR A 162 -4.28 -7.39 4.59
C TYR A 162 -3.87 -7.87 5.97
N ARG A 163 -4.83 -8.46 6.69
CA ARG A 163 -4.65 -9.07 8.01
C ARG A 163 -3.91 -10.40 7.88
N GLN A 164 -2.99 -10.66 8.82
CA GLN A 164 -2.36 -11.97 9.03
C GLN A 164 -2.43 -12.30 10.52
N VAL A 165 -2.66 -13.58 10.83
CA VAL A 165 -2.58 -14.07 12.22
C VAL A 165 -1.12 -14.05 12.68
N GLU A 166 -0.20 -14.49 11.80
CA GLU A 166 1.23 -14.44 12.04
C GLU A 166 2.01 -14.19 10.75
N LEU A 167 3.17 -13.59 10.86
CA LEU A 167 4.09 -13.46 9.74
C LEU A 167 4.73 -14.82 9.42
N LYS A 168 4.71 -15.20 8.14
CA LYS A 168 5.48 -16.35 7.65
C LYS A 168 6.94 -16.20 8.07
N LYS A 169 7.62 -17.33 8.41
CA LYS A 169 9.02 -17.35 8.89
C LYS A 169 9.95 -16.47 8.04
N ARG A 170 9.81 -16.51 6.71
CA ARG A 170 10.59 -15.69 5.77
C ARG A 170 10.42 -14.18 6.05
N LEU A 171 9.19 -13.69 6.14
CA LEU A 171 8.90 -12.28 6.41
C LEU A 171 9.35 -11.86 7.83
N ARG A 172 9.19 -12.74 8.80
CA ARG A 172 9.62 -12.49 10.17
C ARG A 172 11.14 -12.28 10.28
N ASN A 173 11.91 -13.01 9.48
CA ASN A 173 13.37 -12.95 9.45
C ASN A 173 13.92 -11.97 8.38
N ALA A 174 13.07 -11.30 7.63
CA ALA A 174 13.48 -10.38 6.57
C ALA A 174 14.34 -9.22 7.11
N GLY A 175 15.31 -8.83 6.35
CA GLY A 175 16.18 -7.69 6.63
C GLY A 175 15.38 -6.41 6.83
N LYS A 176 15.94 -5.48 7.60
CA LYS A 176 15.31 -4.19 7.94
C LYS A 176 16.08 -3.04 7.31
N ILE A 177 15.37 -2.01 6.88
CA ILE A 177 15.94 -0.78 6.36
C ILE A 177 15.08 0.41 6.79
N ARG A 178 15.66 1.59 6.98
CA ARG A 178 14.89 2.82 7.18
C ARG A 178 14.24 3.22 5.87
N PHE A 179 12.98 3.62 5.90
CA PHE A 179 12.26 4.07 4.71
C PHE A 179 12.98 5.21 3.98
N ALA A 180 13.50 6.20 4.71
CA ALA A 180 14.29 7.29 4.13
C ALA A 180 15.53 6.77 3.36
N THR A 181 16.20 5.72 3.86
CA THR A 181 17.35 5.09 3.17
C THR A 181 16.91 4.42 1.88
N LEU A 182 15.76 3.71 1.89
CA LEU A 182 15.17 3.13 0.68
C LEU A 182 14.86 4.21 -0.36
N VAL A 183 14.15 5.27 0.06
CA VAL A 183 13.76 6.37 -0.83
C VAL A 183 14.98 7.04 -1.44
N ARG A 184 16.03 7.32 -0.63
CA ARG A 184 17.29 7.89 -1.13
C ARG A 184 17.94 6.98 -2.16
N ALA A 185 18.05 5.68 -1.89
CA ALA A 185 18.66 4.73 -2.82
C ALA A 185 17.87 4.67 -4.15
N ALA A 186 16.55 4.58 -4.09
CA ALA A 186 15.70 4.59 -5.28
C ALA A 186 15.82 5.92 -6.05
N TYR A 187 15.90 7.06 -5.35
CA TYR A 187 16.10 8.37 -5.97
C TYR A 187 17.44 8.47 -6.71
N GLU A 188 18.50 7.91 -6.14
CA GLU A 188 19.83 7.85 -6.74
C GLU A 188 19.98 6.71 -7.79
N GLY A 189 18.94 5.93 -8.04
CA GLY A 189 18.94 4.79 -8.98
C GLY A 189 19.75 3.59 -8.49
N ARG A 190 19.97 3.48 -7.18
CA ARG A 190 20.66 2.35 -6.55
C ARG A 190 19.67 1.27 -6.11
N ILE A 191 20.07 0.02 -6.28
CA ILE A 191 19.34 -1.13 -5.75
C ILE A 191 19.74 -1.35 -4.29
N VAL A 192 18.78 -1.58 -3.40
CA VAL A 192 19.02 -2.00 -2.03
C VAL A 192 18.96 -3.52 -1.95
N HIS A 193 19.93 -4.10 -1.29
CA HIS A 193 20.03 -5.54 -1.05
C HIS A 193 19.80 -5.83 0.44
N GLN A 194 19.27 -7.05 0.73
CA GLN A 194 19.17 -7.59 2.09
C GLN A 194 20.55 -7.76 2.72
#